data_6815047f587859583d53c3564bd84bb4
#
_entry.id   6815047f587859583d53c3564bd84bb4
#
_cell.length_a   1.000
_cell.length_b   1.000
_cell.length_c   1.000
_cell.angle_alpha   90.00
_cell.angle_beta   90.00
_cell.angle_gamma   90.00
#
_symmetry.space_group_name_H-M   'P 1'
#
loop_
_entity.id
_entity.type
_entity.pdbx_description
1 polymer ?
#
loop_
_entity_poly.entity_id
_entity_poly.type
_entity_poly.pdbx_seq_one_letter_code
_entity_poly.pdbx_strand_id
1 'polypeptide(L)'
;IQQGLSVMGHCSELEQDLIRALSTRHSAEARDAADPASLNMGNSPELNVAFAEAMAPLYEKYAGNLDVTAIYVEALMNLKAWQLWDKNPATGEITPADDNTLLLVDILEDAFQSSDEAKVHPALCHLYCHALELSPFPEKALPAADVLRTRMPGLGHLVHMPSHIDAWVGQWKEAIDCNIAAVEADDRYVEITGNESQFYKFYRMHNHHFVVWCAMFDGQYET
;
A
#
# COMPACT_ATOMS: atom_id res chain seq x y z
N ILE A 1 19.17 -0.11 -9.16
CA ILE A 1 18.85 -1.24 -10.04
C ILE A 1 20.10 -1.86 -10.70
N GLN A 2 21.08 -1.06 -11.16
CA GLN A 2 22.31 -1.58 -11.81
C GLN A 2 23.12 -2.51 -10.93
N GLN A 3 23.23 -2.23 -9.63
CA GLN A 3 23.88 -3.15 -8.69
C GLN A 3 23.12 -4.49 -8.59
N GLY A 4 21.78 -4.46 -8.51
CA GLY A 4 20.96 -5.68 -8.53
C GLY A 4 21.21 -6.52 -9.80
N LEU A 5 21.18 -5.86 -10.98
CA LEU A 5 21.46 -6.52 -12.25
C LEU A 5 22.87 -7.14 -12.31
N SER A 6 23.88 -6.51 -11.70
CA SER A 6 25.27 -7.01 -11.72
C SER A 6 25.47 -8.24 -10.84
N VAL A 7 24.64 -8.45 -9.82
CA VAL A 7 24.78 -9.57 -8.87
C VAL A 7 23.70 -10.65 -9.05
N MET A 8 22.70 -10.42 -9.91
CA MET A 8 21.54 -11.32 -10.06
C MET A 8 21.92 -12.75 -10.45
N GLY A 9 23.10 -12.99 -11.05
CA GLY A 9 23.57 -14.35 -11.35
C GLY A 9 23.79 -15.25 -10.11
N HIS A 10 23.78 -14.67 -8.90
CA HIS A 10 23.85 -15.37 -7.63
C HIS A 10 22.48 -15.56 -6.96
N CYS A 11 21.44 -15.06 -7.58
CA CYS A 11 20.06 -15.08 -7.07
C CYS A 11 19.29 -16.29 -7.63
N SER A 12 18.19 -16.67 -6.95
CA SER A 12 17.23 -17.62 -7.47
C SER A 12 16.60 -17.16 -8.78
N GLU A 13 15.98 -18.05 -9.53
CA GLU A 13 15.28 -17.70 -10.78
C GLU A 13 14.19 -16.65 -10.53
N LEU A 14 13.39 -16.81 -9.47
CA LEU A 14 12.37 -15.85 -9.06
C LEU A 14 12.96 -14.45 -8.81
N GLU A 15 14.02 -14.36 -8.01
CA GLU A 15 14.67 -13.07 -7.71
C GLU A 15 15.25 -12.42 -8.97
N GLN A 16 15.84 -13.22 -9.87
CA GLN A 16 16.33 -12.73 -11.15
C GLN A 16 15.21 -12.13 -12.01
N ASP A 17 14.08 -12.82 -12.07
CA ASP A 17 12.91 -12.36 -12.84
C ASP A 17 12.33 -11.08 -12.23
N LEU A 18 12.22 -11.01 -10.90
CA LEU A 18 11.78 -9.79 -10.20
C LEU A 18 12.74 -8.61 -10.41
N ILE A 19 14.06 -8.84 -10.39
CA ILE A 19 15.06 -7.79 -10.68
C ILE A 19 14.91 -7.28 -12.11
N ARG A 20 14.68 -8.18 -13.09
CA ARG A 20 14.44 -7.78 -14.50
C ARG A 20 13.15 -6.98 -14.64
N ALA A 21 12.05 -7.42 -14.03
CA ALA A 21 10.80 -6.70 -14.04
C ALA A 21 10.95 -5.31 -13.40
N LEU A 22 11.56 -5.22 -12.21
CA LEU A 22 11.81 -3.95 -11.53
C LEU A 22 12.69 -3.01 -12.37
N SER A 23 13.59 -3.53 -13.21
CA SER A 23 14.43 -2.71 -14.07
C SER A 23 13.64 -1.88 -15.09
N THR A 24 12.44 -2.34 -15.48
CA THR A 24 11.56 -1.60 -16.40
C THR A 24 10.98 -0.32 -15.78
N ARG A 25 10.86 -0.29 -14.44
CA ARG A 25 10.34 0.86 -13.69
C ARG A 25 11.37 1.98 -13.48
N HIS A 26 12.65 1.72 -13.75
CA HIS A 26 13.75 2.64 -13.44
C HIS A 26 14.51 3.04 -14.71
N SER A 27 14.45 4.31 -15.07
CA SER A 27 15.35 4.92 -16.07
C SER A 27 16.30 5.93 -15.40
N ALA A 28 17.40 6.23 -16.08
CA ALA A 28 18.32 7.27 -15.62
C ALA A 28 17.63 8.65 -15.66
N GLU A 29 16.86 8.90 -16.71
CA GLU A 29 16.11 10.15 -16.90
C GLU A 29 15.04 10.35 -15.81
N ALA A 30 14.32 9.30 -15.43
CA ALA A 30 13.32 9.36 -14.36
C ALA A 30 13.99 9.64 -13.00
N ARG A 31 15.15 9.06 -12.73
CA ARG A 31 15.93 9.33 -11.51
C ARG A 31 16.40 10.79 -11.47
N ASP A 32 16.91 11.30 -12.60
CA ASP A 32 17.48 12.66 -12.67
C ASP A 32 16.37 13.73 -12.68
N ALA A 33 15.13 13.37 -13.08
CA ALA A 33 13.94 14.21 -12.99
C ALA A 33 13.29 14.20 -11.60
N ALA A 34 13.64 13.25 -10.73
CA ALA A 34 13.11 13.19 -9.38
C ALA A 34 13.62 14.38 -8.56
N ASP A 35 12.71 15.26 -8.15
CA ASP A 35 13.03 16.36 -7.23
C ASP A 35 12.92 15.82 -5.78
N PRO A 36 14.03 15.76 -5.03
CA PRO A 36 14.00 15.31 -3.63
C PRO A 36 13.15 16.19 -2.72
N ALA A 37 12.84 17.42 -3.12
CA ALA A 37 12.00 18.36 -2.39
C ALA A 37 10.52 18.22 -2.76
N SER A 38 10.20 17.55 -3.87
CA SER A 38 8.82 17.26 -4.27
C SER A 38 8.42 15.85 -3.80
N LEU A 39 7.14 15.68 -3.49
CA LEU A 39 6.54 14.35 -3.27
C LEU A 39 6.45 13.54 -4.60
N ASN A 40 6.83 14.15 -5.71
CA ASN A 40 6.93 13.49 -7.01
C ASN A 40 8.24 12.68 -7.06
N MET A 41 8.19 11.45 -6.58
CA MET A 41 9.34 10.54 -6.51
C MET A 41 9.73 9.95 -7.89
N GLY A 42 9.68 10.76 -8.94
CA GLY A 42 10.00 10.30 -10.30
C GLY A 42 8.97 9.31 -10.85
N ASN A 43 7.71 9.45 -10.43
CA ASN A 43 6.62 8.62 -10.91
C ASN A 43 6.35 8.95 -12.39
N SER A 44 6.82 8.08 -13.29
CA SER A 44 6.53 8.15 -14.72
C SER A 44 5.39 7.17 -15.02
N PRO A 45 4.24 7.65 -15.53
CA PRO A 45 3.15 6.78 -15.92
C PRO A 45 3.59 5.68 -16.89
N GLU A 46 4.48 6.00 -17.84
CA GLU A 46 4.98 5.04 -18.83
C GLU A 46 5.82 3.93 -18.17
N LEU A 47 6.62 4.27 -17.15
CA LEU A 47 7.41 3.29 -16.40
C LEU A 47 6.54 2.42 -15.49
N ASN A 48 5.45 2.96 -14.93
CA ASN A 48 4.47 2.18 -14.19
C ASN A 48 3.77 1.16 -15.10
N VAL A 49 3.37 1.57 -16.31
CA VAL A 49 2.80 0.65 -17.31
C VAL A 49 3.79 -0.45 -17.66
N ALA A 50 5.04 -0.09 -18.01
CA ALA A 50 6.07 -1.07 -18.35
C ALA A 50 6.34 -2.06 -17.20
N PHE A 51 6.28 -1.60 -15.95
CA PHE A 51 6.45 -2.46 -14.80
C PHE A 51 5.26 -3.41 -14.59
N ALA A 52 4.03 -2.92 -14.70
CA ALA A 52 2.83 -3.75 -14.59
C ALA A 52 2.79 -4.83 -15.70
N GLU A 53 3.13 -4.46 -16.94
CA GLU A 53 3.26 -5.41 -18.06
C GLU A 53 4.37 -6.45 -17.84
N ALA A 54 5.49 -6.06 -17.22
CA ALA A 54 6.57 -6.99 -16.89
C ALA A 54 6.21 -7.94 -15.74
N MET A 55 5.35 -7.50 -14.80
CA MET A 55 4.90 -8.32 -13.66
C MET A 55 3.81 -9.32 -14.03
N ALA A 56 2.95 -9.02 -15.00
CA ALA A 56 1.84 -9.91 -15.39
C ALA A 56 2.28 -11.35 -15.69
N PRO A 57 3.29 -11.61 -16.58
CA PRO A 57 3.76 -12.98 -16.84
C PRO A 57 4.44 -13.63 -15.63
N LEU A 58 5.00 -12.86 -14.69
CA LEU A 58 5.58 -13.41 -13.47
C LEU A 58 4.49 -13.86 -12.50
N TYR A 59 3.40 -13.11 -12.39
CA TYR A 59 2.23 -13.53 -11.61
C TYR A 59 1.68 -14.87 -12.09
N GLU A 60 1.60 -15.09 -13.41
CA GLU A 60 1.20 -16.38 -13.99
C GLU A 60 2.24 -17.47 -13.75
N LYS A 61 3.53 -17.17 -13.99
CA LYS A 61 4.64 -18.13 -13.84
C LYS A 61 4.80 -18.61 -12.40
N TYR A 62 4.64 -17.73 -11.44
CA TYR A 62 4.80 -18.01 -10.02
C TYR A 62 3.45 -18.03 -9.27
N ALA A 63 2.43 -18.61 -9.91
CA ALA A 63 1.09 -18.70 -9.35
C ALA A 63 1.10 -19.25 -7.91
N GLY A 64 0.41 -18.56 -7.01
CA GLY A 64 0.36 -18.90 -5.59
C GLY A 64 1.52 -18.37 -4.74
N ASN A 65 2.52 -17.69 -5.34
CA ASN A 65 3.52 -16.95 -4.58
C ASN A 65 2.96 -15.61 -4.13
N LEU A 66 2.74 -15.45 -2.82
CA LEU A 66 2.06 -14.29 -2.25
C LEU A 66 2.84 -12.99 -2.39
N ASP A 67 4.18 -13.04 -2.36
CA ASP A 67 5.02 -11.87 -2.57
C ASP A 67 4.93 -11.37 -4.02
N VAL A 68 4.95 -12.29 -5.00
CA VAL A 68 4.76 -11.95 -6.41
C VAL A 68 3.37 -11.37 -6.65
N THR A 69 2.35 -11.96 -6.02
CA THR A 69 0.97 -11.44 -6.06
C THR A 69 0.93 -10.01 -5.52
N ALA A 70 1.53 -9.75 -4.36
CA ALA A 70 1.56 -8.43 -3.75
C ALA A 70 2.25 -7.40 -4.66
N ILE A 71 3.41 -7.75 -5.24
CA ILE A 71 4.16 -6.85 -6.13
C ILE A 71 3.36 -6.56 -7.41
N TYR A 72 2.66 -7.56 -7.96
CA TYR A 72 1.82 -7.34 -9.14
C TYR A 72 0.61 -6.46 -8.85
N VAL A 73 -0.10 -6.71 -7.75
CA VAL A 73 -1.21 -5.86 -7.30
C VAL A 73 -0.74 -4.41 -7.08
N GLU A 74 0.39 -4.21 -6.41
CA GLU A 74 0.97 -2.87 -6.24
C GLU A 74 1.30 -2.22 -7.60
N ALA A 75 1.85 -2.98 -8.55
CA ALA A 75 2.13 -2.47 -9.89
C ALA A 75 0.85 -2.00 -10.60
N LEU A 76 -0.26 -2.74 -10.52
CA LEU A 76 -1.57 -2.34 -11.04
C LEU A 76 -2.11 -1.08 -10.33
N MET A 77 -2.03 -1.01 -9.01
CA MET A 77 -2.45 0.16 -8.23
C MET A 77 -1.70 1.43 -8.64
N ASN A 78 -0.41 1.32 -8.97
CA ASN A 78 0.41 2.45 -9.40
C ASN A 78 0.01 3.00 -10.79
N LEU A 79 -0.82 2.31 -11.57
CA LEU A 79 -1.38 2.84 -12.83
C LEU A 79 -2.39 3.97 -12.57
N LYS A 80 -3.08 3.92 -11.42
CA LYS A 80 -4.09 4.87 -10.98
C LYS A 80 -3.88 5.24 -9.50
N ALA A 81 -2.64 5.57 -9.12
CA ALA A 81 -2.31 5.90 -7.73
C ALA A 81 -3.29 6.91 -7.12
N TRP A 82 -3.91 6.56 -6.00
CA TRP A 82 -4.92 7.34 -5.27
C TRP A 82 -6.25 7.58 -6.01
N GLN A 83 -6.47 6.98 -7.18
CA GLN A 83 -7.64 7.19 -8.04
C GLN A 83 -8.21 5.86 -8.56
N LEU A 84 -8.29 4.85 -7.68
CA LEU A 84 -8.86 3.55 -8.03
C LEU A 84 -10.39 3.60 -8.20
N TRP A 85 -11.05 4.56 -7.54
CA TRP A 85 -12.49 4.71 -7.57
C TRP A 85 -12.88 6.14 -7.91
N ASP A 86 -13.82 6.27 -8.85
CA ASP A 86 -14.40 7.54 -9.28
C ASP A 86 -15.73 7.78 -8.56
N LYS A 87 -15.90 8.98 -7.98
CA LYS A 87 -17.16 9.38 -7.38
C LYS A 87 -17.87 10.41 -8.25
N ASN A 88 -19.07 10.08 -8.72
CA ASN A 88 -19.91 11.03 -9.44
C ASN A 88 -20.36 12.16 -8.48
N PRO A 89 -19.97 13.42 -8.71
CA PRO A 89 -20.29 14.51 -7.79
C PRO A 89 -21.78 14.87 -7.74
N ALA A 90 -22.55 14.50 -8.77
CA ALA A 90 -23.98 14.81 -8.84
C ALA A 90 -24.86 13.74 -8.18
N THR A 91 -24.47 12.46 -8.29
CA THR A 91 -25.26 11.32 -7.77
C THR A 91 -24.66 10.73 -6.50
N GLY A 92 -23.37 10.96 -6.24
CA GLY A 92 -22.62 10.31 -5.16
C GLY A 92 -22.23 8.85 -5.49
N GLU A 93 -22.60 8.34 -6.65
CA GLU A 93 -22.28 6.98 -7.09
C GLU A 93 -20.77 6.79 -7.19
N ILE A 94 -20.27 5.66 -6.68
CA ILE A 94 -18.86 5.27 -6.73
C ILE A 94 -18.71 4.10 -7.70
N THR A 95 -17.80 4.24 -8.66
CA THR A 95 -17.50 3.23 -9.69
C THR A 95 -16.00 3.02 -9.80
N PRO A 96 -15.53 1.83 -10.27
CA PRO A 96 -14.11 1.64 -10.52
C PRO A 96 -13.62 2.60 -11.62
N ALA A 97 -12.41 3.13 -11.46
CA ALA A 97 -11.83 4.10 -12.40
C ALA A 97 -11.47 3.45 -13.74
N ASP A 98 -11.13 2.17 -13.73
CA ASP A 98 -10.86 1.36 -14.93
C ASP A 98 -10.95 -0.16 -14.60
N ASP A 99 -10.72 -0.99 -15.64
CA ASP A 99 -10.75 -2.46 -15.51
C ASP A 99 -9.62 -2.98 -14.60
N ASN A 100 -8.48 -2.28 -14.49
CA ASN A 100 -7.39 -2.71 -13.60
C ASN A 100 -7.79 -2.61 -12.13
N THR A 101 -8.68 -1.67 -11.77
CA THR A 101 -9.23 -1.58 -10.40
C THR A 101 -10.02 -2.84 -10.04
N LEU A 102 -10.83 -3.36 -10.95
CA LEU A 102 -11.55 -4.61 -10.72
C LEU A 102 -10.59 -5.80 -10.69
N LEU A 103 -9.66 -5.87 -11.64
CA LEU A 103 -8.66 -6.94 -11.72
C LEU A 103 -7.85 -7.08 -10.42
N LEU A 104 -7.33 -5.97 -9.87
CA LEU A 104 -6.53 -6.02 -8.65
C LEU A 104 -7.35 -6.45 -7.42
N VAL A 105 -8.63 -6.06 -7.34
CA VAL A 105 -9.54 -6.50 -6.28
C VAL A 105 -9.80 -8.00 -6.41
N ASP A 106 -10.10 -8.48 -7.62
CA ASP A 106 -10.34 -9.90 -7.88
C ASP A 106 -9.11 -10.75 -7.51
N ILE A 107 -7.90 -10.32 -7.89
CA ILE A 107 -6.64 -11.01 -7.54
C ILE A 107 -6.47 -11.12 -6.01
N LEU A 108 -6.77 -10.06 -5.27
CA LEU A 108 -6.66 -10.06 -3.80
C LEU A 108 -7.73 -10.97 -3.17
N GLU A 109 -8.99 -10.88 -3.61
CA GLU A 109 -10.08 -11.71 -3.11
C GLU A 109 -9.83 -13.20 -3.43
N ASP A 110 -9.35 -13.53 -4.63
CA ASP A 110 -8.99 -14.90 -5.02
C ASP A 110 -7.83 -15.44 -4.16
N ALA A 111 -6.81 -14.63 -3.89
CA ALA A 111 -5.72 -15.01 -3.00
C ALA A 111 -6.23 -15.34 -1.59
N PHE A 112 -7.09 -14.49 -1.02
CA PHE A 112 -7.69 -14.73 0.30
C PHE A 112 -8.62 -15.95 0.34
N GLN A 113 -9.29 -16.28 -0.76
CA GLN A 113 -10.12 -17.48 -0.84
C GLN A 113 -9.30 -18.76 -0.97
N SER A 114 -8.15 -18.69 -1.65
CA SER A 114 -7.32 -19.84 -1.97
C SER A 114 -6.39 -20.27 -0.84
N SER A 115 -6.02 -19.38 0.10
CA SER A 115 -4.99 -19.64 1.10
C SER A 115 -5.26 -18.91 2.42
N ASP A 116 -5.17 -19.65 3.52
CA ASP A 116 -5.19 -19.05 4.86
C ASP A 116 -3.93 -18.23 5.15
N GLU A 117 -2.81 -18.54 4.50
CA GLU A 117 -1.57 -17.74 4.59
C GLU A 117 -1.77 -16.37 3.94
N ALA A 118 -2.49 -16.29 2.83
CA ALA A 118 -2.83 -15.03 2.18
C ALA A 118 -3.64 -14.12 3.10
N LYS A 119 -4.61 -14.67 3.85
CA LYS A 119 -5.47 -13.90 4.79
C LYS A 119 -4.69 -13.19 5.89
N VAL A 120 -3.48 -13.61 6.17
CA VAL A 120 -2.60 -13.01 7.19
C VAL A 120 -1.31 -12.46 6.61
N HIS A 121 -1.19 -12.37 5.28
CA HIS A 121 -0.03 -11.85 4.60
C HIS A 121 -0.02 -10.31 4.68
N PRO A 122 0.98 -9.67 5.33
CA PRO A 122 0.92 -8.24 5.62
C PRO A 122 0.76 -7.36 4.40
N ALA A 123 1.49 -7.66 3.31
CA ALA A 123 1.42 -6.85 2.11
C ALA A 123 0.06 -6.97 1.40
N LEU A 124 -0.53 -8.18 1.31
CA LEU A 124 -1.86 -8.36 0.71
C LEU A 124 -2.94 -7.67 1.53
N CYS A 125 -2.90 -7.79 2.87
CA CYS A 125 -3.83 -7.09 3.75
C CYS A 125 -3.71 -5.57 3.60
N HIS A 126 -2.48 -5.03 3.53
CA HIS A 126 -2.21 -3.62 3.32
C HIS A 126 -2.80 -3.11 1.99
N LEU A 127 -2.48 -3.80 0.89
CA LEU A 127 -2.97 -3.43 -0.43
C LEU A 127 -4.50 -3.54 -0.53
N TYR A 128 -5.11 -4.50 0.16
CA TYR A 128 -6.57 -4.63 0.18
C TYR A 128 -7.27 -3.48 0.92
N CYS A 129 -6.68 -2.99 2.02
CA CYS A 129 -7.17 -1.78 2.66
C CYS A 129 -7.14 -0.59 1.69
N HIS A 130 -6.03 -0.35 1.01
CA HIS A 130 -5.94 0.71 0.01
C HIS A 130 -6.85 0.50 -1.20
N ALA A 131 -7.02 -0.74 -1.64
CA ALA A 131 -7.90 -1.05 -2.76
C ALA A 131 -9.37 -0.72 -2.48
N LEU A 132 -9.80 -0.84 -1.22
CA LEU A 132 -11.21 -0.70 -0.85
C LEU A 132 -11.54 0.56 -0.04
N GLU A 133 -10.57 1.30 0.47
CA GLU A 133 -10.84 2.48 1.34
C GLU A 133 -11.78 3.53 0.70
N LEU A 134 -11.73 3.70 -0.62
CA LEU A 134 -12.60 4.63 -1.36
C LEU A 134 -13.68 3.92 -2.19
N SER A 135 -13.80 2.60 -2.06
CA SER A 135 -14.80 1.80 -2.75
C SER A 135 -16.20 1.97 -2.15
N PRO A 136 -17.25 1.48 -2.81
CA PRO A 136 -18.57 1.39 -2.21
C PRO A 136 -18.69 0.29 -1.13
N PHE A 137 -17.62 -0.49 -0.86
CA PHE A 137 -17.62 -1.66 0.04
C PHE A 137 -16.41 -1.67 0.99
N PRO A 138 -16.06 -0.57 1.68
CA PRO A 138 -14.86 -0.53 2.53
C PRO A 138 -14.89 -1.58 3.65
N GLU A 139 -16.09 -1.96 4.13
CA GLU A 139 -16.29 -2.96 5.17
C GLU A 139 -15.73 -4.34 4.82
N LYS A 140 -15.60 -4.68 3.54
CA LYS A 140 -14.97 -5.94 3.10
C LYS A 140 -13.51 -6.06 3.54
N ALA A 141 -12.81 -4.94 3.73
CA ALA A 141 -11.42 -4.93 4.14
C ALA A 141 -11.23 -5.04 5.67
N LEU A 142 -12.30 -5.01 6.49
CA LEU A 142 -12.18 -5.13 7.95
C LEU A 142 -11.36 -6.35 8.42
N PRO A 143 -11.55 -7.56 7.88
CA PRO A 143 -10.73 -8.71 8.31
C PRO A 143 -9.23 -8.52 8.03
N ALA A 144 -8.88 -7.90 6.91
CA ALA A 144 -7.48 -7.60 6.57
C ALA A 144 -6.91 -6.47 7.45
N ALA A 145 -7.70 -5.44 7.72
CA ALA A 145 -7.37 -4.37 8.65
C ALA A 145 -7.07 -4.92 10.05
N ASP A 146 -7.90 -5.83 10.57
CA ASP A 146 -7.71 -6.45 11.89
C ASP A 146 -6.40 -7.24 11.98
N VAL A 147 -5.98 -7.91 10.90
CA VAL A 147 -4.68 -8.59 10.83
C VAL A 147 -3.53 -7.59 11.01
N LEU A 148 -3.60 -6.43 10.38
CA LEU A 148 -2.52 -5.43 10.42
C LEU A 148 -2.32 -4.80 11.81
N ARG A 149 -3.37 -4.72 12.65
CA ARG A 149 -3.27 -4.14 14.00
C ARG A 149 -2.16 -4.75 14.85
N THR A 150 -1.85 -6.03 14.64
CA THR A 150 -0.88 -6.76 15.50
C THR A 150 0.21 -7.49 14.73
N ARG A 151 0.06 -7.63 13.40
CA ARG A 151 0.97 -8.48 12.61
C ARG A 151 2.37 -7.92 12.48
N MET A 152 2.49 -6.61 12.35
CA MET A 152 3.77 -5.91 12.13
C MET A 152 3.91 -4.71 13.08
N PRO A 153 3.97 -4.91 14.41
CA PRO A 153 3.85 -3.84 15.41
C PRO A 153 5.01 -2.85 15.42
N GLY A 154 6.11 -3.15 14.72
CA GLY A 154 7.24 -2.24 14.56
C GLY A 154 7.17 -1.36 13.31
N LEU A 155 6.15 -1.52 12.46
CA LEU A 155 5.97 -0.76 11.23
C LEU A 155 4.78 0.20 11.37
N GLY A 156 5.04 1.44 11.78
CA GLY A 156 4.01 2.44 12.07
C GLY A 156 2.98 2.57 10.96
N HIS A 157 3.41 2.60 9.69
CA HIS A 157 2.49 2.66 8.56
C HIS A 157 1.51 1.48 8.50
N LEU A 158 1.97 0.25 8.72
CA LEU A 158 1.06 -0.92 8.70
C LEU A 158 0.13 -0.96 9.90
N VAL A 159 0.57 -0.45 11.06
CA VAL A 159 -0.27 -0.31 12.26
C VAL A 159 -1.33 0.77 12.06
N HIS A 160 -1.02 1.84 11.33
CA HIS A 160 -1.94 2.91 10.98
C HIS A 160 -3.03 2.47 9.96
N MET A 161 -2.71 1.58 9.04
CA MET A 161 -3.57 1.22 7.90
C MET A 161 -5.00 0.82 8.23
N PRO A 162 -5.30 0.10 9.36
CA PRO A 162 -6.68 -0.19 9.75
C PRO A 162 -7.56 1.05 9.86
N SER A 163 -7.00 2.19 10.27
CA SER A 163 -7.77 3.42 10.46
C SER A 163 -8.41 3.98 9.19
N HIS A 164 -7.86 3.66 8.02
CA HIS A 164 -8.46 4.02 6.75
C HIS A 164 -9.83 3.35 6.57
N ILE A 165 -9.94 2.09 6.97
CA ILE A 165 -11.19 1.33 6.90
C ILE A 165 -12.12 1.69 8.07
N ASP A 166 -11.57 1.74 9.29
CA ASP A 166 -12.31 2.08 10.51
C ASP A 166 -13.07 3.40 10.35
N ALA A 167 -12.41 4.42 9.80
CA ALA A 167 -13.00 5.74 9.57
C ALA A 167 -14.20 5.67 8.62
N TRP A 168 -14.15 4.84 7.57
CA TRP A 168 -15.27 4.71 6.64
C TRP A 168 -16.44 3.91 7.20
N VAL A 169 -16.20 3.00 8.14
CA VAL A 169 -17.25 2.21 8.79
C VAL A 169 -17.70 2.77 10.14
N GLY A 170 -17.15 3.92 10.56
CA GLY A 170 -17.54 4.61 11.79
C GLY A 170 -16.94 4.03 13.08
N GLN A 171 -15.87 3.26 12.99
CA GLN A 171 -15.12 2.72 14.14
C GLN A 171 -14.04 3.72 14.58
N TRP A 172 -14.49 4.89 15.06
CA TRP A 172 -13.60 6.02 15.34
C TRP A 172 -12.61 5.73 16.46
N LYS A 173 -13.05 5.02 17.51
CA LYS A 173 -12.18 4.66 18.62
C LYS A 173 -11.05 3.74 18.16
N GLU A 174 -11.36 2.72 17.39
CA GLU A 174 -10.39 1.79 16.83
C GLU A 174 -9.38 2.52 15.92
N ALA A 175 -9.87 3.47 15.12
CA ALA A 175 -9.03 4.31 14.28
C ALA A 175 -8.07 5.18 15.12
N ILE A 176 -8.52 5.74 16.25
CA ILE A 176 -7.68 6.52 17.16
C ILE A 176 -6.61 5.61 17.80
N ASP A 177 -7.02 4.48 18.37
CA ASP A 177 -6.14 3.56 19.09
C ASP A 177 -5.00 3.04 18.19
N CYS A 178 -5.30 2.65 16.93
CA CYS A 178 -4.26 2.17 16.04
C CYS A 178 -3.32 3.29 15.55
N ASN A 179 -3.79 4.53 15.41
CA ASN A 179 -2.91 5.65 15.08
C ASN A 179 -2.00 6.06 16.25
N ILE A 180 -2.47 5.98 17.49
CA ILE A 180 -1.62 6.17 18.67
C ILE A 180 -0.52 5.10 18.69
N ALA A 181 -0.87 3.84 18.49
CA ALA A 181 0.10 2.75 18.42
C ALA A 181 1.09 2.92 17.24
N ALA A 182 0.64 3.45 16.11
CA ALA A 182 1.49 3.77 14.97
C ALA A 182 2.51 4.87 15.28
N VAL A 183 2.09 5.94 15.96
CA VAL A 183 2.99 7.01 16.44
C VAL A 183 4.05 6.44 17.38
N GLU A 184 3.67 5.58 18.33
CA GLU A 184 4.62 4.93 19.25
C GLU A 184 5.63 4.02 18.51
N ALA A 185 5.18 3.32 17.47
CA ALA A 185 6.06 2.51 16.61
C ALA A 185 7.05 3.39 15.83
N ASP A 186 6.57 4.51 15.30
CA ASP A 186 7.41 5.48 14.57
C ASP A 186 8.43 6.16 15.47
N ASP A 187 8.06 6.53 16.70
CA ASP A 187 8.98 7.13 17.67
C ASP A 187 10.11 6.15 18.01
N ARG A 188 9.76 4.88 18.25
CA ARG A 188 10.74 3.83 18.50
C ARG A 188 11.67 3.58 17.31
N TYR A 189 11.14 3.62 16.09
CA TYR A 189 11.96 3.52 14.89
C TYR A 189 12.98 4.66 14.79
N VAL A 190 12.56 5.90 15.05
CA VAL A 190 13.45 7.07 15.03
C VAL A 190 14.50 6.97 16.12
N GLU A 191 14.15 6.53 17.35
CA GLU A 191 15.12 6.31 18.42
C GLU A 191 16.23 5.32 18.04
N ILE A 192 15.84 4.20 17.37
CA ILE A 192 16.79 3.14 16.99
C ILE A 192 17.65 3.56 15.79
N THR A 193 17.08 4.21 14.79
CA THR A 193 17.73 4.43 13.49
C THR A 193 18.30 5.84 13.32
N GLY A 194 17.82 6.80 14.10
CA GLY A 194 18.09 8.23 13.89
C GLY A 194 17.51 8.77 12.56
N ASN A 195 16.60 8.03 11.90
CA ASN A 195 16.05 8.42 10.61
C ASN A 195 15.03 9.55 10.77
N GLU A 196 15.42 10.74 10.37
CA GLU A 196 14.57 11.94 10.32
C GLU A 196 14.40 12.48 8.90
N SER A 197 14.38 11.60 7.89
CA SER A 197 14.13 12.03 6.52
C SER A 197 12.81 12.79 6.40
N GLN A 198 12.73 13.73 5.46
CA GLN A 198 11.51 14.52 5.21
C GLN A 198 10.29 13.63 4.92
N PHE A 199 10.51 12.58 4.14
CA PHE A 199 9.47 11.62 3.79
C PHE A 199 8.92 10.90 5.04
N TYR A 200 9.80 10.45 5.94
CA TYR A 200 9.40 9.78 7.17
C TYR A 200 8.68 10.71 8.16
N LYS A 201 9.14 11.96 8.26
CA LYS A 201 8.43 12.99 9.04
C LYS A 201 7.01 13.22 8.56
N PHE A 202 6.78 13.15 7.24
CA PHE A 202 5.45 13.28 6.65
C PHE A 202 4.52 12.14 7.08
N TYR A 203 5.01 10.89 7.07
CA TYR A 203 4.24 9.74 7.56
C TYR A 203 3.86 9.88 9.04
N ARG A 204 4.79 10.26 9.90
CA ARG A 204 4.51 10.50 11.32
C ARG A 204 3.45 11.58 11.53
N MET A 205 3.57 12.67 10.81
CA MET A 205 2.59 13.76 10.85
C MET A 205 1.21 13.31 10.38
N HIS A 206 1.15 12.43 9.39
CA HIS A 206 -0.09 11.84 8.90
C HIS A 206 -0.80 11.01 9.98
N ASN A 207 -0.08 10.19 10.74
CA ASN A 207 -0.64 9.40 11.84
C ASN A 207 -1.21 10.31 12.95
N HIS A 208 -0.49 11.36 13.36
CA HIS A 208 -1.01 12.36 14.30
C HIS A 208 -2.27 13.07 13.78
N HIS A 209 -2.28 13.41 12.49
CA HIS A 209 -3.44 14.04 11.86
C HIS A 209 -4.66 13.13 11.91
N PHE A 210 -4.49 11.82 11.68
CA PHE A 210 -5.57 10.85 11.79
C PHE A 210 -6.12 10.72 13.22
N VAL A 211 -5.26 10.74 14.25
CA VAL A 211 -5.73 10.77 15.65
C VAL A 211 -6.69 11.95 15.87
N VAL A 212 -6.24 13.16 15.51
CA VAL A 212 -7.05 14.39 15.69
C VAL A 212 -8.34 14.32 14.88
N TRP A 213 -8.25 13.89 13.62
CA TRP A 213 -9.38 13.82 12.72
C TRP A 213 -10.45 12.83 13.21
N CYS A 214 -10.05 11.61 13.59
CA CYS A 214 -10.97 10.61 14.14
C CYS A 214 -11.54 11.03 15.49
N ALA A 215 -10.74 11.64 16.37
CA ALA A 215 -11.20 12.16 17.66
C ALA A 215 -12.28 13.24 17.50
N MET A 216 -12.17 14.09 16.48
CA MET A 216 -13.22 15.09 16.18
C MET A 216 -14.55 14.43 15.84
N PHE A 217 -14.57 13.35 15.07
CA PHE A 217 -15.79 12.62 14.73
C PHE A 217 -16.33 11.80 15.90
N ASP A 218 -15.47 11.30 16.78
CA ASP A 218 -15.85 10.58 18.00
C ASP A 218 -16.27 11.51 19.17
N GLY A 219 -16.14 12.83 18.99
CA GLY A 219 -16.48 13.82 20.00
C GLY A 219 -15.48 13.91 21.14
N GLN A 220 -14.29 13.41 21.00
CA GLN A 220 -13.20 13.49 21.94
C GLN A 220 -12.39 14.78 21.70
N TYR A 221 -12.40 15.71 22.65
CA TYR A 221 -11.66 16.98 22.52
C TYR A 221 -10.41 17.06 23.43
N GLU A 222 -10.15 16.03 24.22
CA GLU A 222 -9.00 15.93 25.12
C GLU A 222 -7.92 14.95 24.61
N THR A 223 -8.15 14.31 23.47
CA THR A 223 -7.23 13.31 22.85
C THR A 223 -6.12 13.96 22.06
#